data_61a4338eef6d38cdbb847743a04e4eb4
#
_entry.id   61a4338eef6d38cdbb847743a04e4eb4
#
_cell.length_a   1.000
_cell.length_b   1.000
_cell.length_c   1.000
_cell.angle_alpha   90.00
_cell.angle_beta   90.00
_cell.angle_gamma   90.00
#
_symmetry.space_group_name_H-M   'P 1'
#
loop_
_entity.id
_entity.type
_entity.pdbx_description
1 polymer ?
#
loop_
_entity_poly.entity_id
_entity_poly.type
_entity_poly.pdbx_seq_one_letter_code
_entity_poly.pdbx_strand_id
1 'polypeptide(L)'
;TLGDESFPRLILGDSYTDMTLENIAKGKPMGVYGMEEEGDMFIGITLNNIMVSFNVFVSGVLTSLMSVFLLFRNGIMVGCFDTFFYQHGILGESLLATMLHGTLELSAIIVAGAAGLAIGNGWLFPGTYSRLVSFQRGAKRGMKIVVGTVPIFIMAGFIEAFITRHTELNNFIRLGIILVSLAFVVYYFIYLPYKRNYHLENANRKTKD
;
A
#
# COMPACT_ATOMS: atom_id res chain seq x y z
N THR A 1 5.45 21.66 6.54
CA THR A 1 4.66 21.39 5.33
C THR A 1 3.63 22.48 5.05
N LEU A 2 2.75 22.82 5.97
CA LEU A 2 1.80 23.93 5.78
C LEU A 2 2.57 25.25 5.73
N GLY A 3 2.67 25.87 4.53
CA GLY A 3 3.35 27.14 4.27
C GLY A 3 4.79 27.06 3.75
N ASP A 4 5.35 25.86 3.56
CA ASP A 4 6.66 25.69 2.94
C ASP A 4 6.49 25.01 1.57
N GLU A 5 6.64 25.78 0.51
CA GLU A 5 6.52 25.31 -0.88
C GLU A 5 7.69 24.43 -1.34
N SER A 6 8.82 24.46 -0.60
CA SER A 6 9.97 23.63 -0.92
C SER A 6 9.80 22.18 -0.51
N PHE A 7 8.98 21.91 0.52
CA PHE A 7 8.82 20.57 1.08
C PHE A 7 8.16 19.56 0.11
N PRO A 8 7.08 19.90 -0.63
CA PRO A 8 6.56 19.03 -1.67
C PRO A 8 7.60 18.69 -2.74
N ARG A 9 8.42 19.64 -3.17
CA ARG A 9 9.49 19.44 -4.14
C ARG A 9 10.55 18.46 -3.63
N LEU A 10 10.92 18.56 -2.36
CA LEU A 10 11.89 17.68 -1.73
C LEU A 10 11.38 16.20 -1.65
N ILE A 11 10.10 16.00 -1.40
CA ILE A 11 9.52 14.67 -1.17
C ILE A 11 8.97 14.05 -2.47
N LEU A 12 8.23 14.81 -3.27
CA LEU A 12 7.57 14.35 -4.51
C LEU A 12 8.45 14.54 -5.75
N GLY A 13 9.46 15.40 -5.66
CA GLY A 13 10.34 15.78 -6.75
C GLY A 13 9.85 17.01 -7.54
N ASP A 14 10.80 17.75 -8.12
CA ASP A 14 10.50 18.98 -8.88
C ASP A 14 9.63 18.70 -10.09
N SER A 15 9.97 17.67 -10.88
CA SER A 15 9.24 17.31 -12.09
C SER A 15 7.77 17.00 -11.83
N TYR A 16 7.48 16.21 -10.79
CA TYR A 16 6.10 15.88 -10.41
C TYR A 16 5.35 17.11 -9.92
N THR A 17 6.00 17.93 -9.09
CA THR A 17 5.39 19.15 -8.51
C THR A 17 5.06 20.15 -9.60
N ASP A 18 6.00 20.44 -10.53
CA ASP A 18 5.81 21.39 -11.62
C ASP A 18 4.69 20.92 -12.58
N MET A 19 4.69 19.65 -12.96
CA MET A 19 3.64 19.05 -13.79
C MET A 19 2.27 19.16 -13.12
N THR A 20 2.20 18.90 -11.82
CA THR A 20 0.93 18.95 -11.08
C THR A 20 0.41 20.37 -10.96
N LEU A 21 1.28 21.35 -10.71
CA LEU A 21 0.93 22.78 -10.69
C LEU A 21 0.41 23.24 -12.06
N GLU A 22 1.05 22.80 -13.15
CA GLU A 22 0.59 23.09 -14.50
C GLU A 22 -0.80 22.48 -14.78
N ASN A 23 -1.04 21.23 -14.34
CA ASN A 23 -2.33 20.58 -14.46
C ASN A 23 -3.42 21.28 -13.65
N ILE A 24 -3.11 21.75 -12.43
CA ILE A 24 -4.02 22.56 -11.60
C ILE A 24 -4.37 23.87 -12.32
N ALA A 25 -3.38 24.57 -12.88
CA ALA A 25 -3.59 25.82 -13.62
C ALA A 25 -4.49 25.60 -14.85
N LYS A 26 -4.43 24.44 -15.49
CA LYS A 26 -5.30 24.04 -16.62
C LYS A 26 -6.68 23.53 -16.20
N GLY A 27 -7.00 23.51 -14.90
CA GLY A 27 -8.26 22.98 -14.37
C GLY A 27 -8.40 21.45 -14.45
N LYS A 28 -7.28 20.73 -14.58
CA LYS A 28 -7.23 19.26 -14.65
C LYS A 28 -6.22 18.71 -13.62
N PRO A 29 -6.47 18.88 -12.32
CA PRO A 29 -5.51 18.55 -11.28
C PRO A 29 -5.07 17.07 -11.29
N MET A 30 -5.97 16.17 -11.67
CA MET A 30 -5.71 14.72 -11.79
C MET A 30 -5.23 14.31 -13.20
N GLY A 31 -4.77 15.26 -14.02
CA GLY A 31 -4.33 15.02 -15.40
C GLY A 31 -3.13 14.06 -15.52
N VAL A 32 -2.37 13.88 -14.46
CA VAL A 32 -1.25 12.93 -14.40
C VAL A 32 -1.68 11.49 -14.76
N TYR A 33 -2.88 11.08 -14.39
CA TYR A 33 -3.39 9.73 -14.68
C TYR A 33 -3.75 9.50 -16.17
N GLY A 34 -3.74 10.50 -17.00
CA GLY A 34 -4.05 10.40 -18.44
C GLY A 34 -2.85 10.55 -19.37
N MET A 35 -1.62 10.64 -18.84
CA MET A 35 -0.43 10.96 -19.65
C MET A 35 0.21 9.76 -20.34
N GLU A 36 0.04 8.54 -19.82
CA GLU A 36 0.60 7.30 -20.36
C GLU A 36 -0.49 6.42 -21.01
N GLU A 37 -0.08 5.48 -21.85
CA GLU A 37 -0.98 4.44 -22.33
C GLU A 37 -1.43 3.54 -21.17
N GLU A 38 -2.68 3.05 -21.23
CA GLU A 38 -3.31 2.28 -20.13
C GLU A 38 -2.52 1.03 -19.77
N GLY A 39 -2.02 0.32 -20.78
CA GLY A 39 -1.26 -0.91 -20.58
C GLY A 39 0.09 -0.67 -19.91
N ASP A 40 0.82 0.34 -20.35
CA ASP A 40 2.13 0.71 -19.80
C ASP A 40 2.00 1.22 -18.37
N MET A 41 1.01 2.08 -18.13
CA MET A 41 0.66 2.57 -16.80
C MET A 41 0.30 1.42 -15.87
N PHE A 42 -0.55 0.48 -16.29
CA PHE A 42 -0.93 -0.69 -15.51
C PHE A 42 0.28 -1.52 -15.08
N ILE A 43 1.15 -1.86 -16.04
CA ILE A 43 2.34 -2.67 -15.76
C ILE A 43 3.31 -1.91 -14.87
N GLY A 44 3.59 -0.64 -15.17
CA GLY A 44 4.51 0.21 -14.42
C GLY A 44 4.09 0.35 -12.96
N ILE A 45 2.85 0.70 -12.69
CA ILE A 45 2.30 0.85 -11.35
C ILE A 45 2.30 -0.46 -10.59
N THR A 46 1.79 -1.53 -11.21
CA THR A 46 1.72 -2.85 -10.59
C THR A 46 3.11 -3.34 -10.16
N LEU A 47 4.10 -3.26 -11.06
CA LEU A 47 5.47 -3.66 -10.77
C LEU A 47 6.12 -2.77 -9.71
N ASN A 48 5.89 -1.45 -9.76
CA ASN A 48 6.41 -0.52 -8.76
C ASN A 48 5.88 -0.87 -7.36
N ASN A 49 4.59 -1.09 -7.21
CA ASN A 49 3.98 -1.40 -5.92
C ASN A 49 4.39 -2.77 -5.36
N ILE A 50 4.53 -3.77 -6.23
CA ILE A 50 5.11 -5.07 -5.86
C ILE A 50 6.56 -4.88 -5.38
N MET A 51 7.37 -4.07 -6.09
CA MET A 51 8.76 -3.80 -5.74
C MET A 51 8.88 -3.05 -4.41
N VAL A 52 8.08 -2.02 -4.19
CA VAL A 52 8.02 -1.27 -2.92
C VAL A 52 7.66 -2.21 -1.78
N SER A 53 6.62 -3.02 -1.94
CA SER A 53 6.18 -4.00 -0.95
C SER A 53 7.26 -5.03 -0.64
N PHE A 54 7.93 -5.56 -1.66
CA PHE A 54 9.04 -6.50 -1.51
C PHE A 54 10.24 -5.87 -0.80
N ASN A 55 10.59 -4.63 -1.13
CA ASN A 55 11.67 -3.89 -0.47
C ASN A 55 11.37 -3.66 1.02
N VAL A 56 10.14 -3.27 1.36
CA VAL A 56 9.70 -3.13 2.76
C VAL A 56 9.81 -4.45 3.51
N PHE A 57 9.40 -5.56 2.88
CA PHE A 57 9.50 -6.90 3.45
C PHE A 57 10.95 -7.34 3.66
N VAL A 58 11.80 -7.25 2.62
CA VAL A 58 13.21 -7.71 2.68
C VAL A 58 14.02 -6.86 3.65
N SER A 59 13.73 -5.58 3.79
CA SER A 59 14.43 -4.70 4.74
C SER A 59 14.29 -5.17 6.20
N GLY A 60 13.21 -5.91 6.51
CA GLY A 60 13.04 -6.59 7.79
C GLY A 60 14.11 -7.63 8.12
N VAL A 61 14.80 -8.14 7.09
CA VAL A 61 15.97 -9.05 7.28
C VAL A 61 17.12 -8.32 7.97
N LEU A 62 17.35 -7.05 7.65
CA LEU A 62 18.41 -6.24 8.26
C LEU A 62 18.06 -5.93 9.72
N THR A 63 16.91 -5.32 9.92
CA THR A 63 16.30 -5.09 11.25
C THR A 63 14.80 -4.92 11.10
N SER A 64 14.00 -5.37 12.08
CA SER A 64 12.55 -5.09 12.09
C SER A 64 12.26 -3.58 11.98
N LEU A 65 13.13 -2.73 12.54
CA LEU A 65 12.99 -1.27 12.51
C LEU A 65 13.10 -0.72 11.09
N MET A 66 13.85 -1.35 10.19
CA MET A 66 14.02 -0.87 8.81
C MET A 66 12.72 -0.99 8.01
N SER A 67 11.94 -2.05 8.21
CA SER A 67 10.59 -2.15 7.61
C SER A 67 9.67 -1.03 8.13
N VAL A 68 9.72 -0.72 9.43
CA VAL A 68 8.94 0.39 10.01
C VAL A 68 9.38 1.72 9.42
N PHE A 69 10.69 1.94 9.29
CA PHE A 69 11.23 3.16 8.69
C PHE A 69 10.75 3.36 7.25
N LEU A 70 10.79 2.31 6.43
CA LEU A 70 10.31 2.39 5.04
C LEU A 70 8.79 2.61 4.96
N LEU A 71 8.00 1.98 5.83
CA LEU A 71 6.57 2.27 5.95
C LEU A 71 6.31 3.72 6.34
N PHE A 72 7.05 4.24 7.31
CA PHE A 72 6.94 5.62 7.76
C PHE A 72 7.31 6.60 6.63
N ARG A 73 8.39 6.34 5.90
CA ARG A 73 8.79 7.12 4.71
C ARG A 73 7.69 7.13 3.65
N ASN A 74 7.07 5.97 3.37
CA ASN A 74 5.95 5.88 2.45
C ASN A 74 4.74 6.70 2.93
N GLY A 75 4.44 6.64 4.23
CA GLY A 75 3.39 7.46 4.85
C GLY A 75 3.66 8.97 4.76
N ILE A 76 4.92 9.41 4.92
CA ILE A 76 5.31 10.81 4.73
C ILE A 76 5.05 11.25 3.27
N MET A 77 5.38 10.40 2.30
CA MET A 77 5.14 10.70 0.89
C MET A 77 3.64 10.89 0.60
N VAL A 78 2.79 9.98 1.07
CA VAL A 78 1.33 10.08 0.92
C VAL A 78 0.79 11.32 1.64
N GLY A 79 1.22 11.56 2.88
CA GLY A 79 0.78 12.74 3.64
C GLY A 79 1.25 14.06 3.00
N CYS A 80 2.43 14.08 2.39
CA CYS A 80 2.92 15.24 1.64
C CYS A 80 2.06 15.49 0.40
N PHE A 81 1.72 14.43 -0.34
CA PHE A 81 0.82 14.47 -1.49
C PHE A 81 -0.55 15.06 -1.11
N ASP A 82 -1.19 14.51 -0.09
CA ASP A 82 -2.51 14.98 0.36
C ASP A 82 -2.45 16.43 0.86
N THR A 83 -1.39 16.82 1.58
CA THR A 83 -1.19 18.19 2.06
C THR A 83 -1.00 19.16 0.90
N PHE A 84 -0.27 18.77 -0.15
CA PHE A 84 -0.09 19.58 -1.35
C PHE A 84 -1.45 19.89 -2.03
N PHE A 85 -2.31 18.90 -2.20
CA PHE A 85 -3.64 19.11 -2.77
C PHE A 85 -4.59 19.86 -1.83
N TYR A 86 -4.43 19.70 -0.52
CA TYR A 86 -5.15 20.51 0.48
C TYR A 86 -4.83 22.00 0.35
N GLN A 87 -3.55 22.36 0.18
CA GLN A 87 -3.11 23.74 0.01
C GLN A 87 -3.70 24.41 -1.24
N HIS A 88 -4.00 23.62 -2.27
CA HIS A 88 -4.60 24.08 -3.52
C HIS A 88 -6.15 24.00 -3.52
N GLY A 89 -6.77 23.62 -2.39
CA GLY A 89 -8.23 23.59 -2.23
C GLY A 89 -8.93 22.43 -2.93
N ILE A 90 -8.21 21.39 -3.35
CA ILE A 90 -8.71 20.26 -4.15
C ILE A 90 -8.51 18.89 -3.47
N LEU A 91 -8.34 18.89 -2.14
CA LEU A 91 -8.14 17.66 -1.37
C LEU A 91 -9.24 16.61 -1.59
N GLY A 92 -10.50 17.04 -1.63
CA GLY A 92 -11.63 16.09 -1.78
C GLY A 92 -11.58 15.32 -3.10
N GLU A 93 -11.24 15.99 -4.21
CA GLU A 93 -11.09 15.38 -5.52
C GLU A 93 -9.86 14.45 -5.55
N SER A 94 -8.75 14.91 -4.99
CA SER A 94 -7.52 14.12 -4.86
C SER A 94 -7.75 12.85 -4.05
N LEU A 95 -8.37 12.94 -2.88
CA LEU A 95 -8.66 11.77 -2.04
C LEU A 95 -9.57 10.76 -2.75
N LEU A 96 -10.62 11.23 -3.43
CA LEU A 96 -11.49 10.32 -4.20
C LEU A 96 -10.73 9.63 -5.33
N ALA A 97 -9.82 10.31 -6.02
CA ALA A 97 -9.00 9.70 -7.05
C ALA A 97 -7.99 8.70 -6.47
N THR A 98 -7.24 9.14 -5.44
CA THR A 98 -6.15 8.35 -4.85
C THR A 98 -6.67 7.14 -4.10
N MET A 99 -7.76 7.25 -3.34
CA MET A 99 -8.29 6.15 -2.54
C MET A 99 -8.99 5.07 -3.37
N LEU A 100 -9.32 5.32 -4.65
CA LEU A 100 -9.87 4.30 -5.53
C LEU A 100 -8.99 3.05 -5.59
N HIS A 101 -7.70 3.22 -5.79
CA HIS A 101 -6.67 2.17 -5.83
C HIS A 101 -5.88 2.10 -4.52
N GLY A 102 -5.58 3.24 -3.92
CA GLY A 102 -4.75 3.37 -2.72
C GLY A 102 -5.29 2.62 -1.51
N THR A 103 -6.62 2.43 -1.39
CA THR A 103 -7.21 1.58 -0.34
C THR A 103 -6.66 0.16 -0.39
N LEU A 104 -6.49 -0.42 -1.57
CA LEU A 104 -5.91 -1.76 -1.76
C LEU A 104 -4.40 -1.74 -1.59
N GLU A 105 -3.71 -0.81 -2.23
CA GLU A 105 -2.24 -0.72 -2.26
C GLU A 105 -1.64 -0.46 -0.89
N LEU A 106 -2.08 0.60 -0.22
CA LEU A 106 -1.55 0.97 1.09
C LEU A 106 -1.79 -0.14 2.12
N SER A 107 -2.98 -0.79 2.06
CA SER A 107 -3.26 -1.94 2.92
C SER A 107 -2.31 -3.10 2.66
N ALA A 108 -2.03 -3.42 1.39
CA ALA A 108 -1.11 -4.49 1.01
C ALA A 108 0.34 -4.18 1.40
N ILE A 109 0.80 -2.92 1.25
CA ILE A 109 2.13 -2.47 1.69
C ILE A 109 2.28 -2.59 3.22
N ILE A 110 1.26 -2.21 3.99
CA ILE A 110 1.26 -2.37 5.46
C ILE A 110 1.38 -3.84 5.85
N VAL A 111 0.64 -4.74 5.18
CA VAL A 111 0.71 -6.18 5.41
C VAL A 111 2.09 -6.75 5.07
N ALA A 112 2.71 -6.29 3.98
CA ALA A 112 4.09 -6.65 3.63
C ALA A 112 5.10 -6.17 4.68
N GLY A 113 4.89 -4.96 5.24
CA GLY A 113 5.68 -4.46 6.35
C GLY A 113 5.56 -5.31 7.62
N ALA A 114 4.35 -5.74 7.96
CA ALA A 114 4.13 -6.67 9.07
C ALA A 114 4.85 -8.02 8.84
N ALA A 115 4.88 -8.51 7.61
CA ALA A 115 5.66 -9.69 7.23
C ALA A 115 7.18 -9.47 7.41
N GLY A 116 7.68 -8.26 7.07
CA GLY A 116 9.07 -7.87 7.32
C GLY A 116 9.44 -7.82 8.81
N LEU A 117 8.55 -7.28 9.65
CA LEU A 117 8.68 -7.31 11.11
C LEU A 117 8.78 -8.75 11.64
N ALA A 118 7.98 -9.66 11.10
CA ALA A 118 7.99 -11.07 11.52
C ALA A 118 9.32 -11.76 11.21
N ILE A 119 9.99 -11.43 10.09
CA ILE A 119 11.32 -11.94 9.76
C ILE A 119 12.36 -11.41 10.74
N GLY A 120 12.44 -10.10 10.91
CA GLY A 120 13.41 -9.47 11.79
C GLY A 120 13.27 -9.94 13.24
N ASN A 121 12.05 -10.09 13.73
CA ASN A 121 11.78 -10.65 15.04
C ASN A 121 12.25 -12.10 15.17
N GLY A 122 12.11 -12.91 14.10
CA GLY A 122 12.61 -14.29 14.09
C GLY A 122 14.13 -14.39 14.26
N TRP A 123 14.88 -13.39 13.75
CA TRP A 123 16.32 -13.30 13.94
C TRP A 123 16.71 -12.76 15.31
N LEU A 124 16.06 -11.67 15.75
CA LEU A 124 16.38 -10.99 17.00
C LEU A 124 15.94 -11.78 18.24
N PHE A 125 14.77 -12.42 18.17
CA PHE A 125 14.14 -13.14 19.28
C PHE A 125 13.81 -14.59 18.89
N PRO A 126 14.80 -15.47 18.74
CA PRO A 126 14.62 -16.83 18.20
C PRO A 126 13.85 -17.79 19.12
N GLY A 127 13.66 -17.42 20.40
CA GLY A 127 13.02 -18.28 21.40
C GLY A 127 13.83 -19.55 21.65
N THR A 128 13.16 -20.70 21.57
CA THR A 128 13.79 -22.03 21.77
C THR A 128 14.52 -22.59 20.53
N TYR A 129 14.39 -21.90 19.39
CA TYR A 129 15.03 -22.34 18.14
C TYR A 129 16.41 -21.69 17.96
N SER A 130 17.27 -22.31 17.16
CA SER A 130 18.47 -21.62 16.68
C SER A 130 18.06 -20.41 15.81
N ARG A 131 18.89 -19.36 15.81
CA ARG A 131 18.61 -18.11 15.06
C ARG A 131 18.31 -18.38 13.58
N LEU A 132 19.09 -19.27 12.94
CA LEU A 132 18.90 -19.63 11.55
C LEU A 132 17.54 -20.31 11.30
N VAL A 133 17.16 -21.26 12.14
CA VAL A 133 15.87 -21.97 12.03
C VAL A 133 14.70 -21.01 12.25
N SER A 134 14.79 -20.12 13.25
CA SER A 134 13.78 -19.12 13.52
C SER A 134 13.63 -18.14 12.36
N PHE A 135 14.76 -17.65 11.82
CA PHE A 135 14.80 -16.81 10.62
C PHE A 135 14.15 -17.49 9.40
N GLN A 136 14.54 -18.72 9.08
CA GLN A 136 13.96 -19.45 7.94
C GLN A 136 12.45 -19.64 8.06
N ARG A 137 11.95 -19.90 9.27
CA ARG A 137 10.51 -20.00 9.55
C ARG A 137 9.80 -18.65 9.35
N GLY A 138 10.40 -17.56 9.85
CA GLY A 138 9.91 -16.20 9.67
C GLY A 138 9.88 -15.82 8.18
N ALA A 139 10.99 -16.05 7.47
CA ALA A 139 11.11 -15.78 6.05
C ALA A 139 10.08 -16.56 5.21
N LYS A 140 9.90 -17.85 5.49
CA LYS A 140 8.90 -18.67 4.78
C LYS A 140 7.47 -18.20 5.02
N ARG A 141 7.14 -17.76 6.24
CA ARG A 141 5.81 -17.18 6.55
C ARG A 141 5.63 -15.84 5.87
N GLY A 142 6.60 -14.94 6.02
CA GLY A 142 6.56 -13.62 5.44
C GLY A 142 6.48 -13.65 3.92
N MET A 143 7.26 -14.51 3.26
CA MET A 143 7.20 -14.68 1.80
C MET A 143 5.79 -15.10 1.33
N LYS A 144 5.13 -16.02 2.05
CA LYS A 144 3.75 -16.42 1.71
C LYS A 144 2.78 -15.24 1.81
N ILE A 145 2.97 -14.37 2.80
CA ILE A 145 2.13 -13.18 2.99
C ILE A 145 2.36 -12.22 1.82
N VAL A 146 3.61 -11.90 1.49
CA VAL A 146 3.95 -10.97 0.40
C VAL A 146 3.50 -11.49 -0.96
N VAL A 147 3.70 -12.77 -1.26
CA VAL A 147 3.16 -13.36 -2.50
C VAL A 147 1.64 -13.29 -2.53
N GLY A 148 0.98 -13.45 -1.36
CA GLY A 148 -0.47 -13.29 -1.23
C GLY A 148 -0.97 -11.86 -1.48
N THR A 149 -0.12 -10.82 -1.37
CA THR A 149 -0.51 -9.44 -1.70
C THR A 149 -0.39 -9.13 -3.21
N VAL A 150 0.33 -9.93 -3.99
CA VAL A 150 0.52 -9.67 -5.43
C VAL A 150 -0.79 -9.54 -6.21
N PRO A 151 -1.80 -10.42 -6.06
CA PRO A 151 -3.08 -10.26 -6.72
C PRO A 151 -3.78 -8.94 -6.37
N ILE A 152 -3.58 -8.43 -5.15
CA ILE A 152 -4.17 -7.18 -4.68
C ILE A 152 -3.52 -5.99 -5.41
N PHE A 153 -2.19 -6.00 -5.59
CA PHE A 153 -1.50 -5.00 -6.39
C PHE A 153 -1.92 -5.02 -7.86
N ILE A 154 -2.15 -6.20 -8.43
CA ILE A 154 -2.68 -6.32 -9.80
C ILE A 154 -4.08 -5.69 -9.90
N MET A 155 -4.97 -5.96 -8.94
CA MET A 155 -6.30 -5.35 -8.90
C MET A 155 -6.23 -3.83 -8.71
N ALA A 156 -5.38 -3.36 -7.82
CA ALA A 156 -5.20 -1.94 -7.55
C ALA A 156 -4.65 -1.21 -8.80
N GLY A 157 -3.60 -1.74 -9.42
CA GLY A 157 -3.03 -1.19 -10.66
C GLY A 157 -4.04 -1.17 -11.81
N PHE A 158 -4.91 -2.19 -11.90
CA PHE A 158 -6.01 -2.19 -12.86
C PHE A 158 -7.00 -1.04 -12.58
N ILE A 159 -7.41 -0.87 -11.32
CA ILE A 159 -8.31 0.24 -10.94
C ILE A 159 -7.65 1.58 -11.26
N GLU A 160 -6.36 1.73 -10.99
CA GLU A 160 -5.64 2.97 -11.26
C GLU A 160 -5.55 3.27 -12.74
N ALA A 161 -5.06 2.33 -13.54
CA ALA A 161 -4.83 2.53 -14.97
C ALA A 161 -6.12 2.68 -15.79
N PHE A 162 -7.19 1.95 -15.42
CA PHE A 162 -8.40 1.88 -16.23
C PHE A 162 -9.59 2.63 -15.64
N ILE A 163 -9.64 2.89 -14.32
CA ILE A 163 -10.78 3.54 -13.68
C ILE A 163 -10.41 4.93 -13.18
N THR A 164 -9.29 5.09 -12.46
CA THR A 164 -8.90 6.37 -11.84
C THR A 164 -8.65 7.47 -12.89
N ARG A 165 -8.13 7.10 -14.06
CA ARG A 165 -7.88 8.05 -15.16
C ARG A 165 -9.15 8.69 -15.72
N HIS A 166 -10.32 8.03 -15.58
CA HIS A 166 -11.60 8.59 -15.97
C HIS A 166 -12.12 9.55 -14.89
N THR A 167 -11.58 10.77 -14.90
CA THR A 167 -11.91 11.81 -13.90
C THR A 167 -13.36 12.28 -13.97
N GLU A 168 -14.09 11.94 -15.03
CA GLU A 168 -15.52 12.28 -15.23
C GLU A 168 -16.48 11.33 -14.50
N LEU A 169 -15.97 10.25 -13.88
CA LEU A 169 -16.80 9.32 -13.12
C LEU A 169 -17.50 10.02 -11.95
N ASN A 170 -18.78 9.69 -11.78
CA ASN A 170 -19.59 10.20 -10.68
C ASN A 170 -18.96 9.84 -9.32
N ASN A 171 -18.90 10.80 -8.41
CA ASN A 171 -18.30 10.63 -7.09
C ASN A 171 -18.96 9.52 -6.26
N PHE A 172 -20.27 9.24 -6.47
CA PHE A 172 -20.94 8.10 -5.82
C PHE A 172 -20.39 6.75 -6.28
N ILE A 173 -20.04 6.63 -7.58
CA ILE A 173 -19.44 5.40 -8.11
C ILE A 173 -18.04 5.23 -7.52
N ARG A 174 -17.23 6.31 -7.49
CA ARG A 174 -15.89 6.29 -6.87
C ARG A 174 -15.97 5.87 -5.40
N LEU A 175 -16.86 6.48 -4.63
CA LEU A 175 -17.07 6.12 -3.22
C LEU A 175 -17.52 4.66 -3.07
N GLY A 176 -18.40 4.17 -3.94
CA GLY A 176 -18.83 2.77 -3.96
C GLY A 176 -17.66 1.81 -4.15
N ILE A 177 -16.75 2.10 -5.10
CA ILE A 177 -15.54 1.29 -5.34
C ILE A 177 -14.63 1.30 -4.10
N ILE A 178 -14.40 2.46 -3.49
CA ILE A 178 -13.58 2.60 -2.27
C ILE A 178 -14.18 1.75 -1.13
N LEU A 179 -15.48 1.82 -0.90
CA LEU A 179 -16.15 1.05 0.15
C LEU A 179 -16.08 -0.46 -0.10
N VAL A 180 -16.26 -0.91 -1.34
CA VAL A 180 -16.11 -2.32 -1.72
C VAL A 180 -14.66 -2.78 -1.52
N SER A 181 -13.68 -1.97 -1.93
CA SER A 181 -12.25 -2.25 -1.71
C SER A 181 -11.91 -2.35 -0.22
N LEU A 182 -12.44 -1.43 0.60
CA LEU A 182 -12.24 -1.45 2.06
C LEU A 182 -12.89 -2.71 2.69
N ALA A 183 -14.11 -3.04 2.29
CA ALA A 183 -14.79 -4.25 2.76
C ALA A 183 -14.00 -5.51 2.38
N PHE A 184 -13.45 -5.56 1.16
CA PHE A 184 -12.58 -6.64 0.72
C PHE A 184 -11.29 -6.74 1.56
N VAL A 185 -10.62 -5.61 1.84
CA VAL A 185 -9.42 -5.56 2.70
C VAL A 185 -9.71 -6.10 4.10
N VAL A 186 -10.81 -5.64 4.73
CA VAL A 186 -11.22 -6.11 6.06
C VAL A 186 -11.55 -7.61 6.03
N TYR A 187 -12.28 -8.06 5.02
CA TYR A 187 -12.61 -9.46 4.87
C TYR A 187 -11.36 -10.34 4.68
N TYR A 188 -10.48 -9.95 3.75
CA TYR A 188 -9.32 -10.77 3.36
C TYR A 188 -8.21 -10.78 4.41
N PHE A 189 -7.84 -9.61 4.96
CA PHE A 189 -6.72 -9.49 5.89
C PHE A 189 -7.09 -9.64 7.36
N ILE A 190 -8.35 -9.44 7.73
CA ILE A 190 -8.78 -9.50 9.13
C ILE A 190 -9.72 -10.69 9.35
N TYR A 191 -10.86 -10.76 8.64
CA TYR A 191 -11.89 -11.76 8.92
C TYR A 191 -11.44 -13.19 8.57
N LEU A 192 -10.87 -13.42 7.40
CA LEU A 192 -10.44 -14.76 6.98
C LEU A 192 -9.36 -15.35 7.89
N PRO A 193 -8.27 -14.64 8.26
CA PRO A 193 -7.27 -15.14 9.19
C PRO A 193 -7.87 -15.41 10.58
N TYR A 194 -8.73 -14.52 11.08
CA TYR A 194 -9.41 -14.71 12.37
C TYR A 194 -10.26 -15.98 12.39
N LYS A 195 -11.13 -16.17 11.39
CA LYS A 195 -11.98 -17.36 11.26
C LYS A 195 -11.15 -18.64 11.18
N ARG A 196 -10.05 -18.63 10.41
CA ARG A 196 -9.16 -19.78 10.28
C ARG A 196 -8.50 -20.14 11.60
N ASN A 197 -7.99 -19.18 12.35
CA ASN A 197 -7.38 -19.41 13.66
C ASN A 197 -8.40 -19.97 14.65
N TYR A 198 -9.60 -19.43 14.68
CA TYR A 198 -10.69 -19.93 15.53
C TYR A 198 -11.02 -21.42 15.26
N HIS A 199 -11.08 -21.83 14.00
CA HIS A 199 -11.32 -23.24 13.65
C HIS A 199 -10.16 -24.16 14.06
N LEU A 200 -8.90 -23.72 13.91
CA LEU A 200 -7.73 -24.47 14.31
C LEU A 200 -7.65 -24.65 15.84
N GLU A 201 -7.94 -23.61 16.60
CA GLU A 201 -8.00 -23.69 18.07
C GLU A 201 -9.06 -24.67 18.57
N ASN A 202 -10.26 -24.62 17.98
CA ASN A 202 -11.34 -25.53 18.34
C ASN A 202 -11.06 -26.99 17.94
N ALA A 203 -10.40 -27.22 16.80
CA ALA A 203 -9.97 -28.54 16.40
C ALA A 203 -8.92 -29.11 17.38
N ASN A 204 -7.95 -28.28 17.79
CA ASN A 204 -6.92 -28.68 18.76
C ASN A 204 -7.47 -28.92 20.18
N ARG A 205 -8.55 -28.26 20.57
CA ARG A 205 -9.23 -28.54 21.86
C ARG A 205 -9.90 -29.91 21.84
N LYS A 206 -10.64 -30.23 20.76
CA LYS A 206 -11.34 -31.54 20.60
C LYS A 206 -10.41 -32.74 20.50
N THR A 207 -9.13 -32.57 20.20
CA THR A 207 -8.13 -33.66 20.15
C THR A 207 -7.39 -33.86 21.46
N LYS A 208 -7.61 -32.98 22.45
CA LYS A 208 -7.01 -33.07 23.79
C LYS A 208 -7.95 -33.64 24.86
N ASP A 209 -9.26 -33.67 24.56
CA ASP A 209 -10.33 -34.32 25.32
C ASP A 209 -10.50 -35.74 24.78
#